data_f747dda6a05d8c871529340237e77b7f
#
_entry.id   f747dda6a05d8c871529340237e77b7f
#
_cell.length_a   1.000
_cell.length_b   1.000
_cell.length_c   1.000
_cell.angle_alpha   90.00
_cell.angle_beta   90.00
_cell.angle_gamma   90.00
#
_symmetry.space_group_name_H-M   'P 1'
#
loop_
_entity.id
_entity.type
_entity.pdbx_description
1 polymer ?
#
loop_
_entity_poly.entity_id
_entity_poly.type
_entity_poly.pdbx_seq_one_letter_code
_entity_poly.pdbx_strand_id
1 'polypeptide(L)'
;YRSRAWNGTIGETEIQSAYGGFIEKNNSFQNGEAKHKLNIRLGTAKYEAEKRSNNEIVSHWRSSLFASLDSEYEIWKSNQKNVDKNKKLLLSPVSVYPELSLRSNINLGYFKYQDSSNQGLIKFGFGPEIRLGKLERNFLDYTKLSVMPALKIKAGNSPFKFDNVIDLKTINISFLQQIYGPLMFDISSNINIDNNSENYGEYYDTKLGILWHKRAYEFGIYYHPDNEAGGLYFRINGFSFNDSVKEVF
;
A
#
# COMPACT_ATOMS: atom_id res chain seq x y z
N TYR A 1 22.91 -8.96 4.21
CA TYR A 1 21.57 -9.52 4.33
C TYR A 1 21.10 -9.95 2.94
N ARG A 2 20.79 -11.22 2.77
CA ARG A 2 20.24 -11.78 1.54
C ARG A 2 18.72 -11.70 1.63
N SER A 3 18.05 -11.08 0.66
CA SER A 3 16.61 -10.96 0.63
C SER A 3 16.07 -11.24 -0.77
N ARG A 4 14.83 -11.68 -0.81
CA ARG A 4 14.04 -11.75 -2.02
C ARG A 4 13.16 -10.51 -2.06
N ALA A 5 13.17 -9.82 -3.17
CA ALA A 5 12.28 -8.69 -3.44
C ALA A 5 11.26 -9.11 -4.50
N TRP A 6 10.03 -8.69 -4.32
CA TRP A 6 8.98 -8.90 -5.31
C TRP A 6 8.77 -7.60 -6.10
N ASN A 7 8.74 -7.69 -7.42
CA ASN A 7 8.63 -6.50 -8.27
C ASN A 7 7.52 -6.66 -9.32
N GLY A 8 6.28 -6.31 -8.94
CA GLY A 8 5.13 -6.34 -9.82
C GLY A 8 4.99 -7.66 -10.57
N THR A 9 4.68 -7.61 -11.85
CA THR A 9 4.58 -8.80 -12.72
C THR A 9 5.93 -9.41 -13.13
N ILE A 10 7.07 -8.74 -12.82
CA ILE A 10 8.40 -9.38 -12.97
C ILE A 10 8.56 -10.56 -12.02
N GLY A 11 7.84 -10.53 -10.90
CA GLY A 11 7.90 -11.55 -9.87
C GLY A 11 9.13 -11.43 -8.96
N GLU A 12 9.65 -12.57 -8.51
CA GLU A 12 10.74 -12.63 -7.57
C GLU A 12 12.08 -12.17 -8.16
N THR A 13 12.81 -11.38 -7.38
CA THR A 13 14.16 -10.89 -7.71
C THR A 13 15.07 -11.08 -6.49
N GLU A 14 16.34 -11.39 -6.73
CA GLU A 14 17.30 -11.62 -5.65
C GLU A 14 18.09 -10.34 -5.33
N ILE A 15 18.17 -10.01 -4.03
CA ILE A 15 19.09 -9.03 -3.47
C ILE A 15 20.02 -9.78 -2.53
N GLN A 16 21.28 -9.97 -2.93
CA GLN A 16 22.27 -10.69 -2.10
C GLN A 16 22.71 -9.88 -0.91
N SER A 17 22.96 -8.60 -1.11
CA SER A 17 23.29 -7.69 -0.02
C SER A 17 22.79 -6.29 -0.27
N ALA A 18 22.44 -5.58 0.81
CA ALA A 18 22.13 -4.17 0.79
C ALA A 18 22.63 -3.50 2.08
N TYR A 19 23.34 -2.38 1.93
CA TYR A 19 23.72 -1.55 3.07
C TYR A 19 23.74 -0.08 2.69
N GLY A 20 23.27 0.76 3.61
CA GLY A 20 23.14 2.19 3.36
C GLY A 20 22.28 2.86 4.43
N GLY A 21 21.84 4.06 4.13
CA GLY A 21 20.99 4.84 5.03
C GLY A 21 20.02 5.74 4.28
N PHE A 22 19.00 6.19 4.99
CA PHE A 22 18.04 7.15 4.47
C PHE A 22 17.59 8.11 5.56
N ILE A 23 17.10 9.25 5.12
CA ILE A 23 16.38 10.23 5.94
C ILE A 23 14.97 10.33 5.39
N GLU A 24 13.99 10.27 6.27
CA GLU A 24 12.58 10.31 5.92
C GLU A 24 11.83 11.33 6.75
N LYS A 25 10.92 12.06 6.11
CA LYS A 25 10.00 12.99 6.75
C LYS A 25 8.57 12.66 6.35
N ASN A 26 7.75 12.39 7.36
CA ASN A 26 6.32 12.17 7.23
C ASN A 26 5.57 13.37 7.77
N ASN A 27 4.58 13.84 7.03
CA ASN A 27 3.68 14.90 7.45
C ASN A 27 2.24 14.53 7.10
N SER A 28 1.30 14.83 8.01
CA SER A 28 -0.13 14.65 7.77
C SER A 28 -0.82 15.97 8.04
N PHE A 29 -1.64 16.42 7.10
CA PHE A 29 -2.39 17.66 7.22
C PHE A 29 -3.79 17.50 6.64
N GLN A 30 -4.70 18.35 7.07
CA GLN A 30 -6.07 18.38 6.59
C GLN A 30 -6.37 19.75 6.02
N ASN A 31 -7.05 19.78 4.88
CA ASN A 31 -7.55 20.99 4.25
C ASN A 31 -9.03 20.78 3.88
N GLY A 32 -9.93 21.40 4.66
CA GLY A 32 -11.36 21.15 4.55
C GLY A 32 -11.70 19.69 4.84
N GLU A 33 -12.38 19.03 3.90
CA GLU A 33 -12.76 17.61 3.96
C GLU A 33 -11.66 16.67 3.43
N ALA A 34 -10.58 17.23 2.90
CA ALA A 34 -9.46 16.47 2.36
C ALA A 34 -8.40 16.20 3.43
N LYS A 35 -7.98 14.95 3.54
CA LYS A 35 -6.87 14.50 4.38
C LYS A 35 -5.69 14.14 3.50
N HIS A 36 -4.52 14.62 3.86
CA HIS A 36 -3.31 14.43 3.09
C HIS A 36 -2.20 13.81 3.95
N LYS A 37 -1.44 12.88 3.36
CA LYS A 37 -0.21 12.35 3.93
C LYS A 37 0.92 12.55 2.94
N LEU A 38 1.94 13.29 3.33
CA LEU A 38 3.14 13.54 2.55
C LEU A 38 4.31 12.77 3.16
N ASN A 39 4.97 11.94 2.36
CA ASN A 39 6.22 11.29 2.73
C ASN A 39 7.31 11.76 1.78
N ILE A 40 8.48 12.12 2.30
CA ILE A 40 9.67 12.44 1.52
C ILE A 40 10.82 11.63 2.08
N ARG A 41 11.53 10.90 1.21
CA ARG A 41 12.68 10.07 1.57
C ARG A 41 13.85 10.36 0.66
N LEU A 42 15.01 10.61 1.28
CA LEU A 42 16.31 10.70 0.63
C LEU A 42 17.18 9.57 1.14
N GLY A 43 17.82 8.83 0.26
CA GLY A 43 18.64 7.70 0.69
C GLY A 43 19.77 7.39 -0.27
N THR A 44 20.76 6.69 0.25
CA THR A 44 21.83 6.08 -0.52
C THR A 44 22.15 4.71 0.04
N ALA A 45 22.30 3.73 -0.83
CA ALA A 45 22.67 2.37 -0.43
C ALA A 45 23.45 1.67 -1.55
N LYS A 46 24.33 0.77 -1.15
CA LYS A 46 24.97 -0.17 -2.07
C LYS A 46 24.16 -1.44 -2.12
N TYR A 47 23.87 -1.91 -3.33
CA TYR A 47 23.15 -3.14 -3.59
C TYR A 47 24.01 -4.11 -4.38
N GLU A 48 23.95 -5.38 -4.02
CA GLU A 48 24.37 -6.52 -4.82
C GLU A 48 23.13 -7.32 -5.18
N ALA A 49 22.71 -7.24 -6.43
CA ALA A 49 21.43 -7.76 -6.84
C ALA A 49 21.42 -8.17 -8.31
N GLU A 50 20.38 -8.90 -8.71
CA GLU A 50 20.17 -9.32 -10.09
C GLU A 50 20.13 -8.15 -11.05
N LYS A 51 20.90 -8.26 -12.14
CA LYS A 51 20.91 -7.31 -13.24
C LYS A 51 19.60 -7.39 -14.02
N ARG A 52 19.16 -6.25 -14.53
CA ARG A 52 17.90 -6.14 -15.28
C ARG A 52 17.83 -7.06 -16.50
N SER A 53 18.93 -7.26 -17.21
CA SER A 53 18.96 -7.98 -18.49
C SER A 53 19.15 -9.50 -18.36
N ASN A 54 19.67 -9.95 -17.24
CA ASN A 54 19.96 -11.36 -16.97
C ASN A 54 20.01 -11.59 -15.45
N ASN A 55 20.21 -12.83 -15.02
CA ASN A 55 20.27 -13.16 -13.59
C ASN A 55 21.69 -13.02 -13.00
N GLU A 56 22.62 -12.32 -13.67
CA GLU A 56 23.93 -12.01 -13.10
C GLU A 56 23.80 -11.01 -11.97
N ILE A 57 24.61 -11.21 -10.92
CA ILE A 57 24.65 -10.28 -9.80
C ILE A 57 25.59 -9.12 -10.13
N VAL A 58 25.08 -7.92 -9.99
CA VAL A 58 25.84 -6.67 -10.14
C VAL A 58 25.81 -5.87 -8.85
N SER A 59 26.90 -5.10 -8.63
CA SER A 59 27.08 -4.31 -7.41
C SER A 59 27.19 -2.83 -7.77
N HIS A 60 26.20 -2.03 -7.35
CA HIS A 60 26.17 -0.59 -7.57
C HIS A 60 25.65 0.17 -6.36
N TRP A 61 26.19 1.37 -6.15
CA TRP A 61 25.56 2.38 -5.31
C TRP A 61 24.33 2.94 -6.01
N ARG A 62 23.24 3.12 -5.24
CA ARG A 62 22.03 3.79 -5.66
C ARG A 62 21.71 4.96 -4.71
N SER A 63 21.66 6.17 -5.23
CA SER A 63 21.09 7.32 -4.52
C SER A 63 19.64 7.50 -4.96
N SER A 64 18.76 7.80 -4.03
CA SER A 64 17.31 7.89 -4.28
C SER A 64 16.70 9.12 -3.64
N LEU A 65 15.83 9.77 -4.39
CA LEU A 65 14.85 10.74 -3.91
C LEU A 65 13.46 10.16 -4.19
N PHE A 66 12.66 10.05 -3.16
CA PHE A 66 11.28 9.59 -3.26
C PHE A 66 10.36 10.56 -2.54
N ALA A 67 9.23 10.89 -3.15
CA ALA A 67 8.15 11.63 -2.52
C ALA A 67 6.81 10.99 -2.83
N SER A 68 5.95 10.85 -1.85
CA SER A 68 4.56 10.40 -2.04
C SER A 68 3.58 11.34 -1.38
N LEU A 69 2.47 11.57 -2.05
CA LEU A 69 1.32 12.31 -1.54
C LEU A 69 0.08 11.43 -1.68
N ASP A 70 -0.43 10.98 -0.55
CA ASP A 70 -1.71 10.28 -0.45
C ASP A 70 -2.78 11.24 0.02
N SER A 71 -3.90 11.28 -0.69
CA SER A 71 -5.00 12.17 -0.38
C SER A 71 -6.33 11.41 -0.35
N GLU A 72 -7.16 11.72 0.63
CA GLU A 72 -8.52 11.20 0.78
C GLU A 72 -9.49 12.38 0.86
N TYR A 73 -10.46 12.40 -0.06
CA TYR A 73 -11.50 13.42 -0.19
C TYR A 73 -12.83 12.80 0.18
N GLU A 74 -13.43 13.22 1.29
CA GLU A 74 -14.77 12.80 1.69
C GLU A 74 -15.81 13.46 0.74
N ILE A 75 -16.52 12.64 -0.07
CA ILE A 75 -17.59 13.13 -0.97
C ILE A 75 -18.92 13.12 -0.25
N TRP A 76 -19.17 12.04 0.47
CA TRP A 76 -20.41 11.84 1.18
C TRP A 76 -20.17 10.96 2.40
N LYS A 77 -20.84 11.32 3.49
CA LYS A 77 -20.85 10.57 4.73
C LYS A 77 -22.25 10.58 5.33
N SER A 78 -22.71 9.45 5.80
CA SER A 78 -23.99 9.32 6.45
C SER A 78 -24.10 10.23 7.68
N ASN A 79 -25.23 10.93 7.82
CA ASN A 79 -25.42 11.94 8.86
C ASN A 79 -25.39 11.34 10.27
N GLN A 80 -24.60 11.92 11.15
CA GLN A 80 -24.35 11.45 12.54
C GLN A 80 -25.43 11.85 13.55
N LYS A 81 -26.58 12.45 13.10
CA LYS A 81 -27.52 13.16 13.99
C LYS A 81 -28.15 12.33 15.12
N ASN A 82 -28.02 11.01 15.12
CA ASN A 82 -28.60 10.12 16.14
C ASN A 82 -27.62 9.06 16.63
N VAL A 83 -26.40 9.46 17.02
CA VAL A 83 -25.52 8.55 17.76
C VAL A 83 -26.06 8.46 19.18
N ASP A 84 -26.60 7.34 19.54
CA ASP A 84 -26.88 7.00 20.93
C ASP A 84 -25.54 6.96 21.69
N LYS A 85 -25.25 8.02 22.43
CA LYS A 85 -23.98 8.17 23.19
C LYS A 85 -23.76 7.03 24.19
N ASN A 86 -24.81 6.27 24.49
CA ASN A 86 -24.77 5.12 25.41
C ASN A 86 -24.48 3.80 24.70
N LYS A 87 -24.39 3.77 23.36
CA LYS A 87 -24.16 2.53 22.63
C LYS A 87 -22.71 2.08 22.77
N LYS A 88 -22.50 0.92 23.37
CA LYS A 88 -21.17 0.32 23.48
C LYS A 88 -20.66 -0.09 22.09
N LEU A 89 -19.56 0.54 21.64
CA LEU A 89 -18.83 0.13 20.46
C LEU A 89 -18.07 -1.17 20.79
N LEU A 90 -18.50 -2.28 20.22
CA LEU A 90 -17.90 -3.60 20.51
C LEU A 90 -16.76 -3.94 19.54
N LEU A 91 -16.88 -3.51 18.28
CA LEU A 91 -16.01 -3.94 17.20
C LEU A 91 -15.07 -2.83 16.68
N SER A 92 -15.31 -1.56 17.04
CA SER A 92 -14.48 -0.44 16.59
C SER A 92 -14.16 0.51 17.75
N PRO A 93 -12.97 1.13 17.81
CA PRO A 93 -12.65 2.15 18.81
C PRO A 93 -13.46 3.44 18.59
N VAL A 94 -13.91 3.69 17.37
CA VAL A 94 -14.72 4.86 16.96
C VAL A 94 -15.96 4.41 16.21
N SER A 95 -16.98 5.26 16.17
CA SER A 95 -18.18 4.99 15.35
C SER A 95 -17.84 4.96 13.88
N VAL A 96 -18.27 3.92 13.19
CA VAL A 96 -18.10 3.75 11.75
C VAL A 96 -19.40 4.15 11.05
N TYR A 97 -19.30 4.86 9.94
CA TYR A 97 -20.44 5.34 9.15
C TYR A 97 -20.25 4.99 7.67
N PRO A 98 -21.35 4.71 6.97
CA PRO A 98 -21.32 4.66 5.51
C PRO A 98 -20.73 5.94 4.94
N GLU A 99 -19.78 5.78 4.01
CA GLU A 99 -19.00 6.88 3.46
C GLU A 99 -18.61 6.58 2.02
N LEU A 100 -18.62 7.58 1.17
CA LEU A 100 -18.02 7.58 -0.15
C LEU A 100 -16.89 8.59 -0.16
N SER A 101 -15.68 8.14 -0.44
CA SER A 101 -14.51 9.00 -0.59
C SER A 101 -13.81 8.77 -1.92
N LEU A 102 -13.06 9.76 -2.39
CA LEU A 102 -12.10 9.61 -3.47
C LEU A 102 -10.71 9.57 -2.87
N ARG A 103 -9.90 8.64 -3.35
CA ARG A 103 -8.49 8.55 -3.00
C ARG A 103 -7.62 8.92 -4.17
N SER A 104 -6.55 9.63 -3.92
CA SER A 104 -5.48 9.85 -4.88
C SER A 104 -4.12 9.55 -4.27
N ASN A 105 -3.24 9.01 -5.10
CA ASN A 105 -1.86 8.71 -4.73
C ASN A 105 -0.95 9.25 -5.83
N ILE A 106 -0.02 10.11 -5.45
CA ILE A 106 1.02 10.65 -6.36
C ILE A 106 2.36 10.23 -5.78
N ASN A 107 3.15 9.48 -6.57
CA ASN A 107 4.50 9.10 -6.19
C ASN A 107 5.49 9.65 -7.22
N LEU A 108 6.55 10.25 -6.72
CA LEU A 108 7.68 10.74 -7.49
C LEU A 108 8.92 9.99 -7.02
N GLY A 109 9.67 9.42 -7.94
CA GLY A 109 10.93 8.73 -7.66
C GLY A 109 12.02 9.17 -8.61
N TYR A 110 13.21 9.41 -8.09
CA TYR A 110 14.41 9.60 -8.90
C TYR A 110 15.55 8.78 -8.30
N PHE A 111 16.17 7.98 -9.13
CA PHE A 111 17.23 7.06 -8.75
C PHE A 111 18.44 7.30 -9.64
N LYS A 112 19.62 7.45 -9.02
CA LYS A 112 20.91 7.57 -9.71
C LYS A 112 21.81 6.42 -9.28
N TYR A 113 22.43 5.78 -10.25
CA TYR A 113 23.27 4.60 -10.02
C TYR A 113 24.75 4.89 -10.29
N GLN A 114 25.61 4.07 -9.74
CA GLN A 114 27.07 4.21 -9.85
C GLN A 114 27.57 4.11 -11.29
N ASP A 115 26.92 3.33 -12.14
CA ASP A 115 27.22 3.17 -13.56
C ASP A 115 26.80 4.37 -14.43
N SER A 116 26.44 5.49 -13.80
CA SER A 116 25.92 6.71 -14.43
C SER A 116 24.52 6.58 -15.03
N SER A 117 23.88 5.42 -14.94
CA SER A 117 22.47 5.29 -15.30
C SER A 117 21.56 6.00 -14.29
N ASN A 118 20.36 6.33 -14.72
CA ASN A 118 19.35 6.93 -13.85
C ASN A 118 17.96 6.45 -14.24
N GLN A 119 17.02 6.54 -13.31
CA GLN A 119 15.62 6.25 -13.53
C GLN A 119 14.75 7.29 -12.81
N GLY A 120 13.88 7.93 -13.56
CA GLY A 120 12.79 8.77 -13.06
C GLY A 120 11.46 8.03 -13.14
N LEU A 121 10.63 8.17 -12.12
CA LEU A 121 9.32 7.56 -12.03
C LEU A 121 8.31 8.56 -11.50
N ILE A 122 7.17 8.67 -12.20
CA ILE A 122 5.97 9.35 -11.71
C ILE A 122 4.85 8.33 -11.72
N LYS A 123 4.19 8.13 -10.59
CA LYS A 123 2.96 7.33 -10.49
C LYS A 123 1.83 8.25 -10.07
N PHE A 124 0.71 8.15 -10.75
CA PHE A 124 -0.53 8.80 -10.40
C PHE A 124 -1.63 7.75 -10.31
N GLY A 125 -2.28 7.63 -9.16
CA GLY A 125 -3.45 6.79 -8.93
C GLY A 125 -4.60 7.62 -8.42
N PHE A 126 -5.83 7.29 -8.84
CA PHE A 126 -7.03 7.98 -8.39
C PHE A 126 -8.23 7.05 -8.50
N GLY A 127 -9.08 7.00 -7.46
CA GLY A 127 -10.26 6.15 -7.51
C GLY A 127 -11.16 6.25 -6.28
N PRO A 128 -12.38 5.67 -6.38
CA PRO A 128 -13.35 5.66 -5.30
C PRO A 128 -13.00 4.64 -4.22
N GLU A 129 -13.36 4.98 -2.99
CA GLU A 129 -13.50 4.05 -1.87
C GLU A 129 -14.90 4.20 -1.28
N ILE A 130 -15.60 3.09 -1.15
CA ILE A 130 -16.95 2.99 -0.60
C ILE A 130 -16.86 2.20 0.70
N ARG A 131 -17.42 2.74 1.77
CA ARG A 131 -17.63 2.07 3.05
C ARG A 131 -19.13 1.96 3.30
N LEU A 132 -19.62 0.76 3.50
CA LEU A 132 -21.02 0.46 3.80
C LEU A 132 -21.12 -0.14 5.20
N GLY A 133 -22.21 0.16 5.92
CA GLY A 133 -22.47 -0.37 7.25
C GLY A 133 -21.80 0.40 8.39
N LYS A 134 -21.98 -0.09 9.61
CA LYS A 134 -21.62 0.62 10.85
C LYS A 134 -20.79 -0.22 11.84
N LEU A 135 -20.54 -1.49 11.56
CA LEU A 135 -19.92 -2.44 12.51
C LEU A 135 -20.70 -2.58 13.84
N GLU A 136 -22.02 -2.49 13.77
CA GLU A 136 -22.92 -2.56 14.91
C GLU A 136 -23.62 -3.92 15.01
N ARG A 137 -23.81 -4.60 13.87
CA ARG A 137 -24.47 -5.91 13.79
C ARG A 137 -23.42 -7.02 13.67
N ASN A 138 -23.81 -8.22 14.03
CA ASN A 138 -22.90 -9.35 14.06
C ASN A 138 -22.72 -10.04 12.70
N PHE A 139 -23.49 -9.70 11.67
CA PHE A 139 -23.45 -10.41 10.39
C PHE A 139 -23.50 -9.44 9.22
N LEU A 140 -22.48 -9.50 8.37
CA LEU A 140 -22.34 -8.76 7.10
C LEU A 140 -22.70 -7.27 7.18
N ASP A 141 -22.40 -6.62 8.31
CA ASP A 141 -22.76 -5.21 8.55
C ASP A 141 -21.74 -4.22 8.01
N TYR A 142 -20.53 -4.66 7.67
CA TYR A 142 -19.49 -3.77 7.18
C TYR A 142 -18.83 -4.30 5.92
N THR A 143 -18.79 -3.46 4.91
CA THR A 143 -18.12 -3.69 3.64
C THR A 143 -17.31 -2.45 3.27
N LYS A 144 -16.07 -2.64 2.86
CA LYS A 144 -15.22 -1.61 2.28
C LYS A 144 -14.73 -2.10 0.92
N LEU A 145 -14.93 -1.30 -0.11
CA LEU A 145 -14.44 -1.57 -1.46
C LEU A 145 -13.66 -0.35 -1.96
N SER A 146 -12.48 -0.57 -2.50
CA SER A 146 -11.70 0.46 -3.16
C SER A 146 -11.23 -0.05 -4.52
N VAL A 147 -11.31 0.82 -5.53
CA VAL A 147 -10.81 0.55 -6.88
C VAL A 147 -9.98 1.76 -7.30
N MET A 148 -8.69 1.56 -7.53
CA MET A 148 -7.76 2.66 -7.81
C MET A 148 -6.93 2.35 -9.06
N PRO A 149 -7.37 2.78 -10.26
CA PRO A 149 -6.52 2.81 -11.43
C PRO A 149 -5.31 3.72 -11.22
N ALA A 150 -4.18 3.33 -11.77
CA ALA A 150 -2.94 4.08 -11.68
C ALA A 150 -2.17 4.04 -13.00
N LEU A 151 -1.54 5.17 -13.31
CA LEU A 151 -0.62 5.35 -14.44
C LEU A 151 0.77 5.63 -13.89
N LYS A 152 1.78 4.96 -14.47
CA LYS A 152 3.19 5.20 -14.20
C LYS A 152 3.86 5.74 -15.47
N ILE A 153 4.64 6.79 -15.33
CA ILE A 153 5.49 7.35 -16.38
C ILE A 153 6.93 7.13 -15.95
N LYS A 154 7.71 6.49 -16.80
CA LYS A 154 9.11 6.15 -16.54
C LYS A 154 10.02 6.84 -17.55
N ALA A 155 11.14 7.39 -17.08
CA ALA A 155 12.26 7.87 -17.89
C ALA A 155 13.56 7.23 -17.41
N GLY A 156 14.40 6.79 -18.34
CA GLY A 156 15.64 6.07 -18.00
C GLY A 156 15.39 4.64 -17.53
N ASN A 157 16.43 4.00 -17.01
CA ASN A 157 16.39 2.59 -16.62
C ASN A 157 17.28 2.32 -15.41
N SER A 158 16.84 1.37 -14.57
CA SER A 158 17.64 0.80 -13.52
C SER A 158 18.59 -0.28 -14.06
N PRO A 159 19.81 -0.44 -13.53
CA PRO A 159 20.62 -1.61 -13.77
C PRO A 159 20.09 -2.85 -13.08
N PHE A 160 19.28 -2.69 -12.02
CA PHE A 160 18.75 -3.78 -11.21
C PHE A 160 17.36 -4.23 -11.68
N LYS A 161 17.12 -5.55 -11.58
CA LYS A 161 15.83 -6.18 -11.88
C LYS A 161 14.75 -5.78 -10.86
N PHE A 162 15.08 -5.75 -9.56
CA PHE A 162 14.14 -5.39 -8.48
C PHE A 162 13.59 -3.95 -8.57
N ASP A 163 14.31 -3.08 -9.24
CA ASP A 163 14.02 -1.64 -9.35
C ASP A 163 13.44 -1.26 -10.74
N ASN A 164 13.35 -2.24 -11.65
CA ASN A 164 12.80 -2.04 -12.98
C ASN A 164 11.27 -1.87 -12.93
N VAL A 165 10.73 -0.93 -13.67
CA VAL A 165 9.30 -0.67 -13.75
C VAL A 165 8.77 -1.08 -15.12
N ILE A 166 7.85 -2.05 -15.16
CA ILE A 166 7.24 -2.57 -16.39
C ILE A 166 5.72 -2.41 -16.41
N ASP A 167 5.05 -2.46 -15.25
CA ASP A 167 3.59 -2.34 -15.14
C ASP A 167 3.20 -0.87 -15.15
N LEU A 168 3.07 -0.27 -16.35
CA LEU A 168 2.86 1.18 -16.46
C LEU A 168 1.40 1.59 -16.21
N LYS A 169 0.44 0.72 -16.50
CA LYS A 169 -0.98 0.94 -16.22
C LYS A 169 -1.51 -0.18 -15.36
N THR A 170 -2.07 0.16 -14.22
CA THR A 170 -2.51 -0.85 -13.23
C THR A 170 -3.84 -0.47 -12.61
N ILE A 171 -4.58 -1.45 -12.10
CA ILE A 171 -5.73 -1.22 -11.23
C ILE A 171 -5.45 -1.93 -9.91
N ASN A 172 -5.48 -1.20 -8.81
CA ASN A 172 -5.54 -1.80 -7.48
C ASN A 172 -6.99 -1.97 -7.07
N ILE A 173 -7.35 -3.17 -6.62
CA ILE A 173 -8.68 -3.49 -6.07
C ILE A 173 -8.47 -3.98 -4.65
N SER A 174 -9.20 -3.42 -3.69
CA SER A 174 -9.22 -3.93 -2.32
C SER A 174 -10.64 -4.06 -1.80
N PHE A 175 -10.89 -5.14 -1.09
CA PHE A 175 -12.19 -5.50 -0.54
C PHE A 175 -12.03 -6.02 0.87
N LEU A 176 -12.76 -5.44 1.82
CA LEU A 176 -12.82 -5.87 3.21
C LEU A 176 -14.28 -6.08 3.60
N GLN A 177 -14.60 -7.27 4.09
CA GLN A 177 -15.95 -7.66 4.45
C GLN A 177 -15.99 -8.26 5.86
N GLN A 178 -16.86 -7.73 6.70
CA GLN A 178 -17.24 -8.42 7.94
C GLN A 178 -18.02 -9.69 7.59
N ILE A 179 -17.61 -10.81 8.16
CA ILE A 179 -18.33 -12.10 7.99
C ILE A 179 -19.27 -12.32 9.17
N TYR A 180 -18.71 -12.40 10.39
CA TYR A 180 -19.50 -12.59 11.59
C TYR A 180 -18.80 -12.00 12.82
N GLY A 181 -19.48 -11.14 13.57
CA GLY A 181 -18.92 -10.49 14.76
C GLY A 181 -17.62 -9.77 14.42
N PRO A 182 -16.52 -10.12 15.08
CA PRO A 182 -15.21 -9.53 14.82
C PRO A 182 -14.47 -10.12 13.61
N LEU A 183 -14.99 -11.19 13.00
CA LEU A 183 -14.33 -11.87 11.89
C LEU A 183 -14.54 -11.12 10.58
N MET A 184 -13.44 -10.73 9.93
CA MET A 184 -13.42 -10.05 8.64
C MET A 184 -12.58 -10.82 7.63
N PHE A 185 -12.93 -10.68 6.37
CA PHE A 185 -12.17 -11.14 5.21
C PHE A 185 -11.62 -9.93 4.47
N ASP A 186 -10.33 -9.96 4.18
CA ASP A 186 -9.59 -8.92 3.46
C ASP A 186 -8.96 -9.50 2.20
N ILE A 187 -9.18 -8.86 1.05
CA ILE A 187 -8.52 -9.21 -0.21
C ILE A 187 -8.09 -7.94 -0.91
N SER A 188 -6.87 -7.94 -1.42
CA SER A 188 -6.39 -6.90 -2.32
C SER A 188 -5.50 -7.49 -3.40
N SER A 189 -5.50 -6.87 -4.57
CA SER A 189 -4.65 -7.27 -5.70
C SER A 189 -4.42 -6.09 -6.63
N ASN A 190 -3.31 -6.10 -7.34
CA ASN A 190 -3.06 -5.25 -8.48
C ASN A 190 -3.25 -6.06 -9.77
N ILE A 191 -3.77 -5.42 -10.80
CA ILE A 191 -3.95 -5.99 -12.14
C ILE A 191 -3.17 -5.12 -13.11
N ASN A 192 -2.31 -5.73 -13.92
CA ASN A 192 -1.66 -5.04 -15.02
C ASN A 192 -2.65 -4.89 -16.19
N ILE A 193 -2.98 -3.64 -16.55
CA ILE A 193 -3.87 -3.31 -17.67
C ILE A 193 -3.14 -2.59 -18.81
N ASP A 194 -1.82 -2.68 -18.85
CA ASP A 194 -1.01 -2.08 -19.91
C ASP A 194 -0.99 -3.01 -21.16
N ASN A 195 -1.74 -2.66 -22.20
CA ASN A 195 -1.83 -3.42 -23.43
C ASN A 195 -0.48 -3.58 -24.16
N ASN A 196 0.53 -2.78 -23.80
CA ASN A 196 1.87 -2.89 -24.37
C ASN A 196 2.78 -3.81 -23.55
N SER A 197 2.31 -4.32 -22.42
CA SER A 197 3.02 -5.26 -21.58
C SER A 197 2.77 -6.71 -22.01
N GLU A 198 3.81 -7.53 -22.02
CA GLU A 198 3.68 -8.98 -22.21
C GLU A 198 2.85 -9.62 -21.09
N ASN A 199 2.81 -8.98 -19.91
CA ASN A 199 2.09 -9.44 -18.73
C ASN A 199 0.70 -8.77 -18.57
N TYR A 200 0.06 -8.39 -19.69
CA TYR A 200 -1.29 -7.83 -19.67
C TYR A 200 -2.30 -8.78 -19.04
N GLY A 201 -3.09 -8.28 -18.09
CA GLY A 201 -4.12 -9.06 -17.40
C GLY A 201 -3.60 -9.87 -16.20
N GLU A 202 -2.30 -9.90 -15.93
CA GLU A 202 -1.74 -10.58 -14.78
C GLU A 202 -2.03 -9.86 -13.47
N TYR A 203 -2.30 -10.67 -12.44
CA TYR A 203 -2.47 -10.22 -11.06
C TYR A 203 -1.13 -10.28 -10.34
N TYR A 204 -0.89 -9.32 -9.45
CA TYR A 204 0.32 -9.28 -8.63
C TYR A 204 0.07 -8.55 -7.30
N ASP A 205 0.96 -8.75 -6.33
CA ASP A 205 0.82 -8.26 -4.96
C ASP A 205 -0.54 -8.62 -4.35
N THR A 206 -1.03 -9.83 -4.69
CA THR A 206 -2.30 -10.33 -4.15
C THR A 206 -2.12 -10.66 -2.68
N LYS A 207 -3.03 -10.17 -1.87
CA LYS A 207 -3.10 -10.45 -0.44
C LYS A 207 -4.48 -11.00 -0.09
N LEU A 208 -4.51 -12.11 0.59
CA LEU A 208 -5.70 -12.69 1.21
C LEU A 208 -5.53 -12.63 2.72
N GLY A 209 -6.54 -12.16 3.44
CA GLY A 209 -6.47 -12.01 4.89
C GLY A 209 -7.73 -12.45 5.61
N ILE A 210 -7.56 -13.00 6.78
CA ILE A 210 -8.63 -13.25 7.75
C ILE A 210 -8.26 -12.48 9.01
N LEU A 211 -9.15 -11.56 9.42
CA LEU A 211 -8.91 -10.63 10.50
C LEU A 211 -9.90 -10.86 11.63
N TRP A 212 -9.39 -10.85 12.84
CA TRP A 212 -10.18 -10.79 14.06
C TRP A 212 -10.11 -9.37 14.62
N HIS A 213 -11.09 -8.54 14.28
CA HIS A 213 -11.11 -7.12 14.58
C HIS A 213 -11.93 -6.82 15.84
N LYS A 214 -11.29 -6.30 16.86
CA LYS A 214 -11.91 -5.86 18.12
C LYS A 214 -11.59 -4.39 18.39
N ARG A 215 -12.36 -3.76 19.28
CA ARG A 215 -12.14 -2.38 19.68
C ARG A 215 -10.71 -2.08 20.14
N ALA A 216 -10.14 -2.96 20.97
CA ALA A 216 -8.84 -2.75 21.58
C ALA A 216 -7.67 -3.34 20.79
N TYR A 217 -7.93 -4.32 19.94
CA TYR A 217 -6.87 -5.02 19.18
C TYR A 217 -7.39 -5.61 17.89
N GLU A 218 -6.47 -5.90 17.01
CA GLU A 218 -6.70 -6.66 15.79
C GLU A 218 -5.65 -7.76 15.68
N PHE A 219 -6.08 -8.94 15.33
CA PHE A 219 -5.24 -10.08 15.02
C PHE A 219 -5.58 -10.58 13.63
N GLY A 220 -4.58 -10.93 12.83
CA GLY A 220 -4.81 -11.38 11.46
C GLY A 220 -3.84 -12.44 11.00
N ILE A 221 -4.33 -13.24 10.07
CA ILE A 221 -3.57 -14.18 9.26
C ILE A 221 -3.65 -13.66 7.83
N TYR A 222 -2.53 -13.57 7.14
CA TYR A 222 -2.50 -13.19 5.73
C TYR A 222 -1.68 -14.18 4.91
N TYR A 223 -1.99 -14.24 3.62
CA TYR A 223 -1.30 -15.04 2.63
C TYR A 223 -1.17 -14.25 1.32
N HIS A 224 0.01 -14.29 0.74
CA HIS A 224 0.32 -13.73 -0.58
C HIS A 224 0.55 -14.88 -1.56
N PRO A 225 -0.44 -15.20 -2.42
CA PRO A 225 -0.32 -16.31 -3.38
C PRO A 225 0.85 -16.14 -4.34
N ASP A 226 1.14 -14.90 -4.74
CA ASP A 226 2.15 -14.59 -5.77
C ASP A 226 3.57 -14.98 -5.33
N ASN A 227 3.86 -14.91 -4.05
CA ASN A 227 5.18 -15.22 -3.48
C ASN A 227 5.15 -16.39 -2.49
N GLU A 228 4.03 -17.10 -2.40
CA GLU A 228 3.80 -18.23 -1.50
C GLU A 228 4.16 -17.94 -0.04
N ALA A 229 4.01 -16.66 0.36
CA ALA A 229 4.36 -16.20 1.70
C ALA A 229 3.11 -15.86 2.51
N GLY A 230 3.17 -16.14 3.79
CA GLY A 230 2.10 -15.79 4.72
C GLY A 230 2.63 -15.42 6.09
N GLY A 231 1.77 -14.90 6.92
CA GLY A 231 2.17 -14.49 8.26
C GLY A 231 0.99 -14.17 9.16
N LEU A 232 1.36 -13.84 10.37
CA LEU A 232 0.46 -13.38 11.42
C LEU A 232 0.80 -11.92 11.73
N TYR A 233 -0.19 -11.14 12.05
CA TYR A 233 0.03 -9.83 12.62
C TYR A 233 -0.88 -9.59 13.82
N PHE A 234 -0.41 -8.73 14.71
CA PHE A 234 -1.16 -8.29 15.86
C PHE A 234 -0.98 -6.78 16.02
N ARG A 235 -2.09 -6.07 16.22
CA ARG A 235 -2.10 -4.62 16.44
C ARG A 235 -2.97 -4.29 17.64
N ILE A 236 -2.49 -3.41 18.50
CA ILE A 236 -3.27 -2.83 19.60
C ILE A 236 -3.82 -1.48 19.13
N ASN A 237 -5.13 -1.32 19.11
CA ASN A 237 -5.80 -0.09 18.70
C ASN A 237 -5.75 0.95 19.83
N GLY A 238 -5.48 2.21 19.47
CA GLY A 238 -5.46 3.30 20.44
C GLY A 238 -4.24 3.34 21.35
N PHE A 239 -3.23 2.51 21.12
CA PHE A 239 -1.96 2.53 21.83
C PHE A 239 -0.92 3.22 20.95
N SER A 240 -0.59 4.47 21.26
CA SER A 240 0.52 5.17 20.61
C SER A 240 1.63 5.37 21.64
N PHE A 241 2.83 4.84 21.36
CA PHE A 241 4.01 5.02 22.22
C PHE A 241 4.61 6.43 22.12
N ASN A 242 4.26 7.16 21.06
CA ASN A 242 4.55 8.59 20.88
C ASN A 242 3.78 9.09 19.65
N ASP A 243 3.47 10.37 19.60
CA ASP A 243 2.84 11.03 18.45
C ASP A 243 3.67 10.97 17.15
N SER A 244 4.84 10.34 17.16
CA SER A 244 5.77 10.21 16.04
C SER A 244 5.71 8.84 15.31
N VAL A 245 5.02 7.83 15.84
CA VAL A 245 4.87 6.54 15.16
C VAL A 245 3.49 6.49 14.52
N LYS A 246 3.32 7.23 13.43
CA LYS A 246 2.16 7.08 12.56
C LYS A 246 2.41 5.93 11.61
N GLU A 247 1.41 5.06 11.53
CA GLU A 247 1.28 3.86 10.72
C GLU A 247 2.08 3.92 9.41
N VAL A 248 3.05 3.02 9.31
CA VAL A 248 3.73 2.68 8.07
C VAL A 248 3.06 1.40 7.56
N PHE A 249 1.99 1.55 6.77
CA PHE A 249 1.46 0.50 5.88
C PHE A 249 0.82 1.14 4.66
#